data_57262f46a09cba1711d4bab8c28897be
#
_entry.id   57262f46a09cba1711d4bab8c28897be
#
_cell.length_a   1.000
_cell.length_b   1.000
_cell.length_c   1.000
_cell.angle_alpha   90.00
_cell.angle_beta   90.00
_cell.angle_gamma   90.00
#
_symmetry.space_group_name_H-M   'P 1'
#
loop_
_entity.id
_entity.type
_entity.pdbx_description
1 polymer ?
#
loop_
_entity_poly.entity_id
_entity_poly.type
_entity_poly.pdbx_seq_one_letter_code
_entity_poly.pdbx_strand_id
1 'polypeptide(L)'
;MWVQYERIIKDNGAICLFAQTKFFYELIKSNEKLFRYDLVWDKVLVTGFLNANRQPLRRHEQIAIFYKHQPKYNPQMRKGKPLHGKGNIKVEKIKKNNVYDTFYAIPDLRKGSTEKYPTSILKFQKLHSSQMIYPTEKPIELLEYLIKTYTDEDDTVLDNCMGSGTTGVACKNTNRNFIGIEINQKTFEIAKKRLKI
;
A
#
# COMPACT_ATOMS: atom_id res chain seq x y z
N MET A 1 5.41 17.46 9.88
CA MET A 1 5.10 16.51 8.81
C MET A 1 3.75 16.85 8.16
N TRP A 2 2.62 16.73 8.85
CA TRP A 2 1.27 16.85 8.27
C TRP A 2 1.01 18.18 7.55
N VAL A 3 1.38 19.32 8.13
CA VAL A 3 1.24 20.65 7.49
C VAL A 3 1.85 20.67 6.09
N GLN A 4 3.01 20.02 5.90
CA GLN A 4 3.65 19.98 4.57
C GLN A 4 2.97 18.97 3.65
N TYR A 5 2.54 17.82 4.17
CA TYR A 5 1.80 16.85 3.35
C TYR A 5 0.47 17.46 2.84
N GLU A 6 -0.30 18.09 3.73
CA GLU A 6 -1.57 18.72 3.35
C GLU A 6 -1.41 19.89 2.38
N ARG A 7 -0.25 20.58 2.43
CA ARG A 7 0.07 21.69 1.52
C ARG A 7 0.39 21.23 0.10
N ILE A 8 1.03 20.05 -0.04
CA ILE A 8 1.56 19.60 -1.34
C ILE A 8 0.73 18.49 -1.98
N ILE A 9 -0.05 17.73 -1.20
CA ILE A 9 -0.87 16.64 -1.72
C ILE A 9 -2.01 17.19 -2.58
N LYS A 10 -2.26 16.56 -3.72
CA LYS A 10 -3.47 16.85 -4.52
C LYS A 10 -4.72 16.46 -3.73
N ASP A 11 -5.87 17.11 -4.00
CA ASP A 11 -7.12 16.83 -3.30
C ASP A 11 -7.55 15.34 -3.38
N ASN A 12 -7.24 14.68 -4.49
CA ASN A 12 -7.47 13.26 -4.74
C ASN A 12 -6.20 12.42 -4.59
N GLY A 13 -5.20 12.89 -3.86
CA GLY A 13 -3.96 12.15 -3.58
C GLY A 13 -4.08 11.26 -2.35
N ALA A 14 -3.30 10.19 -2.30
CA ALA A 14 -3.18 9.30 -1.16
C ALA A 14 -1.80 9.40 -0.51
N ILE A 15 -1.75 9.27 0.81
CA ILE A 15 -0.53 9.20 1.60
C ILE A 15 -0.44 7.80 2.20
N CYS A 16 0.60 7.04 1.85
CA CYS A 16 0.85 5.68 2.29
C CYS A 16 2.08 5.66 3.21
N LEU A 17 1.90 5.37 4.48
CA LEU A 17 2.98 5.40 5.46
C LEU A 17 3.17 4.03 6.12
N PHE A 18 4.38 3.48 5.99
CA PHE A 18 4.75 2.23 6.63
C PHE A 18 5.03 2.46 8.11
N ALA A 19 4.43 1.63 8.95
CA ALA A 19 4.61 1.67 10.38
C ALA A 19 4.38 0.30 11.03
N GLN A 20 4.80 0.15 12.27
CA GLN A 20 4.57 -1.07 13.03
C GLN A 20 4.51 -0.81 14.53
N THR A 21 3.86 -1.71 15.26
CA THR A 21 3.74 -1.68 16.72
C THR A 21 3.19 -0.35 17.25
N LYS A 22 3.74 0.14 18.36
CA LYS A 22 3.32 1.39 18.99
C LYS A 22 3.37 2.59 18.04
N PHE A 23 4.39 2.65 17.17
CA PHE A 23 4.52 3.73 16.20
C PHE A 23 3.34 3.80 15.23
N PHE A 24 2.74 2.66 14.86
CA PHE A 24 1.55 2.67 14.00
C PHE A 24 0.36 3.39 14.66
N TYR A 25 0.12 3.15 15.94
CA TYR A 25 -0.96 3.82 16.68
C TYR A 25 -0.69 5.31 16.85
N GLU A 26 0.54 5.68 17.19
CA GLU A 26 0.93 7.10 17.31
C GLU A 26 0.80 7.83 15.97
N LEU A 27 1.13 7.16 14.86
CA LEU A 27 0.98 7.70 13.51
C LEU A 27 -0.50 7.99 13.18
N ILE A 28 -1.40 7.05 13.44
CA ILE A 28 -2.84 7.25 13.24
C ILE A 28 -3.34 8.39 14.09
N LYS A 29 -3.03 8.38 15.39
CA LYS A 29 -3.44 9.41 16.34
C LYS A 29 -2.94 10.79 15.95
N SER A 30 -1.80 10.88 15.30
CA SER A 30 -1.23 12.18 14.89
C SER A 30 -2.04 12.88 13.78
N ASN A 31 -2.92 12.17 13.06
CA ASN A 31 -3.87 12.75 12.11
C ASN A 31 -5.07 11.81 11.83
N GLU A 32 -5.87 11.58 12.86
CA GLU A 32 -7.09 10.75 12.77
C GLU A 32 -8.06 11.26 11.71
N LYS A 33 -8.10 12.57 11.49
CA LYS A 33 -8.98 13.20 10.51
C LYS A 33 -8.73 12.70 9.08
N LEU A 34 -7.49 12.48 8.72
CA LEU A 34 -7.12 12.00 7.38
C LEU A 34 -6.97 10.49 7.29
N PHE A 35 -6.81 9.78 8.40
CA PHE A 35 -6.72 8.32 8.41
C PHE A 35 -8.00 7.68 7.88
N ARG A 36 -7.85 6.65 7.04
CA ARG A 36 -9.00 5.95 6.43
C ARG A 36 -9.00 4.46 6.71
N TYR A 37 -7.90 3.79 6.42
CA TYR A 37 -7.75 2.35 6.64
C TYR A 37 -6.26 1.97 6.61
N ASP A 38 -5.99 0.71 6.95
CA ASP A 38 -4.66 0.16 6.82
C ASP A 38 -4.62 -1.04 5.89
N LEU A 39 -3.43 -1.29 5.38
CA LEU A 39 -3.08 -2.51 4.69
C LEU A 39 -2.01 -3.24 5.51
N VAL A 40 -2.05 -4.56 5.49
CA VAL A 40 -1.06 -5.41 6.17
C VAL A 40 -0.13 -5.99 5.12
N TRP A 41 1.14 -5.61 5.15
CA TRP A 41 2.15 -6.26 4.35
C TRP A 41 2.65 -7.54 5.04
N ASP A 42 2.25 -8.71 4.52
CA ASP A 42 2.83 -10.01 4.87
C ASP A 42 4.19 -10.14 4.17
N LYS A 43 5.26 -10.11 4.95
CA LYS A 43 6.66 -10.17 4.47
C LYS A 43 7.09 -11.57 4.02
N VAL A 44 6.28 -12.58 4.25
CA VAL A 44 6.55 -14.01 4.03
C VAL A 44 7.66 -14.53 4.95
N LEU A 45 8.79 -13.83 5.01
CA LEU A 45 9.90 -14.12 5.90
C LEU A 45 9.72 -13.45 7.27
N VAL A 46 10.03 -14.17 8.31
CA VAL A 46 9.95 -13.69 9.70
C VAL A 46 11.17 -12.85 10.09
N THR A 47 10.99 -12.04 11.14
CA THR A 47 12.07 -11.26 11.77
C THR A 47 11.94 -11.33 13.29
N GLY A 48 13.00 -10.97 14.02
CA GLY A 48 12.98 -10.88 15.46
C GLY A 48 13.42 -12.16 16.18
N PHE A 49 14.26 -12.99 15.56
CA PHE A 49 14.76 -14.26 16.10
C PHE A 49 15.37 -14.13 17.50
N LEU A 50 16.00 -13.02 17.83
CA LEU A 50 16.57 -12.78 19.17
C LEU A 50 15.52 -12.81 20.28
N ASN A 51 14.25 -12.64 19.94
CA ASN A 51 13.13 -12.67 20.88
C ASN A 51 12.24 -13.90 20.71
N ALA A 52 12.66 -14.92 19.97
CA ALA A 52 11.83 -16.08 19.63
C ALA A 52 11.29 -16.84 20.85
N ASN A 53 12.03 -16.84 21.98
CA ASN A 53 11.61 -17.45 23.23
C ASN A 53 10.77 -16.54 24.13
N ARG A 54 10.47 -15.31 23.71
CA ARG A 54 9.73 -14.31 24.51
C ARG A 54 8.44 -13.83 23.86
N GLN A 55 8.39 -13.87 22.52
CA GLN A 55 7.22 -13.44 21.74
C GLN A 55 7.23 -14.08 20.35
N PRO A 56 6.07 -14.17 19.68
CA PRO A 56 5.99 -14.64 18.30
C PRO A 56 6.88 -13.84 17.36
N LEU A 57 7.48 -14.53 16.39
CA LEU A 57 8.28 -13.89 15.35
C LEU A 57 7.41 -12.98 14.49
N ARG A 58 7.91 -11.79 14.21
CA ARG A 58 7.18 -10.80 13.41
C ARG A 58 7.29 -11.12 11.94
N ARG A 59 6.12 -11.17 11.28
CA ARG A 59 6.01 -11.47 9.85
C ARG A 59 5.39 -10.35 9.03
N HIS A 60 4.85 -9.32 9.65
CA HIS A 60 4.12 -8.27 8.94
C HIS A 60 4.56 -6.85 9.34
N GLU A 61 4.23 -5.91 8.48
CA GLU A 61 4.19 -4.47 8.73
C GLU A 61 2.84 -3.93 8.29
N GLN A 62 2.43 -2.79 8.85
CA GLN A 62 1.20 -2.10 8.49
C GLN A 62 1.53 -0.90 7.59
N ILE A 63 0.57 -0.56 6.73
CA ILE A 63 0.65 0.59 5.84
C ILE A 63 -0.60 1.41 6.12
N ALA A 64 -0.45 2.53 6.80
CA ALA A 64 -1.55 3.45 7.08
C ALA A 64 -1.85 4.29 5.84
N ILE A 65 -3.13 4.35 5.45
CA ILE A 65 -3.60 5.10 4.29
C ILE A 65 -4.38 6.33 4.77
N PHE A 66 -3.90 7.49 4.32
CA PHE A 66 -4.50 8.77 4.65
C PHE A 66 -4.89 9.52 3.37
N TYR A 67 -6.03 10.17 3.38
CA TYR A 67 -6.45 11.10 2.32
C TYR A 67 -7.56 12.03 2.79
N LYS A 68 -7.66 13.18 2.12
CA LYS A 68 -8.70 14.18 2.36
C LYS A 68 -10.01 13.79 1.69
N HIS A 69 -9.97 13.58 0.38
CA HIS A 69 -11.07 13.11 -0.44
C HIS A 69 -10.70 11.77 -1.07
N GLN A 70 -11.70 11.01 -1.54
CA GLN A 70 -11.45 9.71 -2.17
C GLN A 70 -10.37 9.85 -3.27
N PRO A 71 -9.22 9.18 -3.12
CA PRO A 71 -8.18 9.24 -4.13
C PRO A 71 -8.54 8.40 -5.35
N LYS A 72 -7.75 8.52 -6.41
CA LYS A 72 -7.73 7.52 -7.47
C LYS A 72 -7.56 6.15 -6.82
N TYR A 73 -8.33 5.19 -7.30
CA TYR A 73 -8.26 3.82 -6.82
C TYR A 73 -8.38 2.85 -7.98
N ASN A 74 -7.24 2.27 -8.35
CA ASN A 74 -7.11 1.27 -9.40
C ASN A 74 -6.94 -0.10 -8.74
N PRO A 75 -8.02 -0.88 -8.55
CA PRO A 75 -7.93 -2.16 -7.85
C PRO A 75 -7.01 -3.12 -8.61
N GLN A 76 -5.93 -3.54 -8.00
CA GLN A 76 -5.00 -4.52 -8.56
C GLN A 76 -5.61 -5.91 -8.43
N MET A 77 -6.37 -6.31 -9.46
CA MET A 77 -7.13 -7.56 -9.47
C MET A 77 -6.19 -8.77 -9.36
N ARG A 78 -6.63 -9.78 -8.66
CA ARG A 78 -5.89 -11.04 -8.47
C ARG A 78 -6.65 -12.22 -9.05
N LYS A 79 -5.94 -13.22 -9.56
CA LYS A 79 -6.55 -14.47 -10.03
C LYS A 79 -6.96 -15.34 -8.83
N GLY A 80 -8.08 -16.03 -8.95
CA GLY A 80 -8.60 -16.92 -7.93
C GLY A 80 -9.58 -17.94 -8.53
N LYS A 81 -10.23 -18.72 -7.68
CA LYS A 81 -11.29 -19.63 -8.13
C LYS A 81 -12.45 -18.83 -8.75
N PRO A 82 -13.18 -19.40 -9.73
CA PRO A 82 -14.33 -18.75 -10.33
C PRO A 82 -15.32 -18.21 -9.27
N LEU A 83 -15.90 -17.06 -9.54
CA LEU A 83 -16.90 -16.45 -8.67
C LEU A 83 -18.19 -17.29 -8.68
N HIS A 84 -18.66 -17.68 -7.51
CA HIS A 84 -19.94 -18.38 -7.33
C HIS A 84 -21.11 -17.37 -7.34
N GLY A 85 -21.27 -16.61 -8.43
CA GLY A 85 -22.41 -15.72 -8.58
C GLY A 85 -23.65 -16.50 -8.99
N LYS A 86 -24.72 -16.47 -8.22
CA LYS A 86 -26.05 -16.78 -8.73
C LYS A 86 -26.47 -15.64 -9.65
N GLY A 87 -26.23 -15.79 -10.94
CA GLY A 87 -26.23 -14.77 -11.98
C GLY A 87 -27.56 -14.10 -12.30
N ASN A 88 -28.45 -13.84 -11.37
CA ASN A 88 -29.65 -13.06 -11.60
C ASN A 88 -30.07 -12.32 -10.32
N ILE A 89 -29.23 -11.40 -9.85
CA ILE A 89 -29.73 -10.39 -8.91
C ILE A 89 -30.27 -9.27 -9.78
N LYS A 90 -31.59 -9.18 -9.95
CA LYS A 90 -32.22 -7.98 -10.47
C LYS A 90 -31.87 -6.81 -9.56
N VAL A 91 -31.51 -5.68 -10.14
CA VAL A 91 -30.91 -4.49 -9.49
C VAL A 91 -31.76 -3.90 -8.35
N GLU A 92 -33.01 -4.27 -8.23
CA GLU A 92 -34.03 -3.60 -7.41
C GLU A 92 -34.34 -4.25 -6.06
N LYS A 93 -33.56 -5.21 -5.60
CA LYS A 93 -33.84 -5.83 -4.30
C LYS A 93 -33.05 -5.17 -3.19
N ILE A 94 -33.75 -4.40 -2.38
CA ILE A 94 -33.29 -4.02 -1.05
C ILE A 94 -33.03 -5.33 -0.26
N LYS A 95 -31.81 -5.51 0.19
CA LYS A 95 -31.42 -6.63 1.05
C LYS A 95 -31.19 -6.12 2.46
N LYS A 96 -31.51 -6.96 3.42
CA LYS A 96 -31.21 -6.74 4.83
C LYS A 96 -30.37 -7.90 5.35
N ASN A 97 -29.34 -7.60 6.11
CA ASN A 97 -28.62 -8.61 6.89
C ASN A 97 -28.16 -8.02 8.23
N ASN A 98 -27.64 -8.87 9.11
CA ASN A 98 -27.22 -8.46 10.45
C ASN A 98 -25.97 -7.56 10.49
N VAL A 99 -25.27 -7.37 9.36
CA VAL A 99 -24.06 -6.57 9.27
C VAL A 99 -24.33 -5.18 8.67
N TYR A 100 -25.13 -5.12 7.60
CA TYR A 100 -25.35 -3.90 6.83
C TYR A 100 -26.75 -3.33 6.94
N ASP A 101 -27.62 -3.91 7.80
CA ASP A 101 -29.03 -3.59 7.90
C ASP A 101 -29.71 -3.61 6.52
N THR A 102 -30.16 -2.48 5.99
CA THR A 102 -30.82 -2.39 4.69
C THR A 102 -29.85 -1.78 3.66
N PHE A 103 -29.60 -2.49 2.56
CA PHE A 103 -28.71 -2.01 1.49
C PHE A 103 -29.20 -2.41 0.10
N TYR A 104 -28.81 -1.64 -0.91
CA TYR A 104 -29.02 -2.00 -2.30
C TYR A 104 -27.97 -2.99 -2.77
N ALA A 105 -28.40 -4.19 -3.15
CA ALA A 105 -27.50 -5.17 -3.71
C ALA A 105 -27.13 -4.80 -5.15
N ILE A 106 -25.89 -4.43 -5.37
CA ILE A 106 -25.33 -4.24 -6.71
C ILE A 106 -25.05 -5.64 -7.28
N PRO A 107 -25.61 -6.00 -8.48
CA PRO A 107 -25.33 -7.28 -9.10
C PRO A 107 -23.85 -7.39 -9.45
N ASP A 108 -23.24 -8.50 -9.05
CA ASP A 108 -21.91 -8.84 -9.55
C ASP A 108 -22.05 -9.50 -10.93
N LEU A 109 -21.82 -8.71 -11.98
CA LEU A 109 -21.91 -9.18 -13.36
C LEU A 109 -20.73 -10.06 -13.78
N ARG A 110 -19.78 -10.31 -12.88
CA ARG A 110 -18.55 -11.09 -13.13
C ARG A 110 -18.72 -12.58 -12.84
N LYS A 111 -19.94 -13.13 -12.94
CA LYS A 111 -20.19 -14.57 -12.75
C LYS A 111 -19.24 -15.41 -13.59
N GLY A 112 -18.57 -16.37 -12.97
CA GLY A 112 -17.59 -17.23 -13.60
C GLY A 112 -16.21 -16.58 -13.80
N SER A 113 -16.06 -15.28 -13.54
CA SER A 113 -14.77 -14.62 -13.59
C SER A 113 -13.83 -15.22 -12.54
N THR A 114 -12.59 -15.41 -12.92
CA THR A 114 -11.49 -15.77 -12.01
C THR A 114 -10.82 -14.55 -11.38
N GLU A 115 -11.21 -13.34 -11.76
CA GLU A 115 -10.70 -12.11 -11.16
C GLU A 115 -11.37 -11.83 -9.83
N LYS A 116 -10.55 -11.52 -8.82
CA LYS A 116 -10.97 -11.16 -7.46
C LYS A 116 -10.47 -9.77 -7.14
N TYR A 117 -11.27 -9.01 -6.41
CA TYR A 117 -10.79 -7.76 -5.83
C TYR A 117 -9.61 -8.01 -4.88
N PRO A 118 -8.72 -7.03 -4.74
CA PRO A 118 -7.64 -7.11 -3.77
C PRO A 118 -8.21 -7.19 -2.34
N THR A 119 -7.36 -7.64 -1.43
CA THR A 119 -7.65 -7.70 0.01
C THR A 119 -6.69 -6.79 0.75
N SER A 120 -7.00 -6.49 2.01
CA SER A 120 -6.14 -5.67 2.87
C SER A 120 -4.81 -6.36 3.26
N ILE A 121 -4.65 -7.65 2.98
CA ILE A 121 -3.39 -8.37 3.22
C ILE A 121 -2.63 -8.49 1.91
N LEU A 122 -1.47 -7.84 1.85
CA LEU A 122 -0.57 -7.80 0.71
C LEU A 122 0.61 -8.75 0.95
N LYS A 123 0.72 -9.78 0.14
CA LYS A 123 1.78 -10.79 0.29
C LYS A 123 2.92 -10.51 -0.70
N PHE A 124 3.99 -9.88 -0.22
CA PHE A 124 5.22 -9.62 -0.97
C PHE A 124 6.42 -10.03 -0.12
N GLN A 125 7.24 -10.91 -0.65
CA GLN A 125 8.39 -11.38 0.09
C GLN A 125 9.39 -10.23 0.31
N LYS A 126 9.80 -10.00 1.56
CA LYS A 126 10.88 -9.05 1.82
C LYS A 126 12.19 -9.57 1.24
N LEU A 127 13.08 -8.66 0.88
CA LEU A 127 14.43 -9.01 0.48
C LEU A 127 15.18 -9.74 1.62
N HIS A 128 16.00 -10.71 1.27
CA HIS A 128 16.93 -11.29 2.22
C HIS A 128 18.02 -10.27 2.57
N SER A 129 18.55 -10.32 3.80
CA SER A 129 19.55 -9.34 4.27
C SER A 129 20.79 -9.22 3.37
N SER A 130 21.18 -10.32 2.72
CA SER A 130 22.29 -10.34 1.74
C SER A 130 21.98 -9.63 0.41
N GLN A 131 20.72 -9.38 0.11
CA GLN A 131 20.26 -8.72 -1.13
C GLN A 131 19.90 -7.26 -0.91
N MET A 132 19.83 -6.83 0.33
CA MET A 132 19.43 -5.47 0.68
C MET A 132 20.60 -4.50 0.47
N ILE A 133 20.35 -3.43 -0.27
CA ILE A 133 21.28 -2.31 -0.41
C ILE A 133 21.18 -1.39 0.83
N TYR A 134 20.00 -1.35 1.45
CA TYR A 134 19.72 -0.54 2.64
C TYR A 134 18.86 -1.34 3.65
N PRO A 135 19.14 -1.25 4.97
CA PRO A 135 18.50 -2.13 5.98
C PRO A 135 16.98 -2.12 6.03
N THR A 136 16.35 -1.02 5.63
CA THR A 136 14.89 -0.83 5.67
C THR A 136 14.24 -0.90 4.29
N GLU A 137 14.97 -1.40 3.29
CA GLU A 137 14.50 -1.48 1.91
C GLU A 137 13.22 -2.30 1.78
N LYS A 138 12.25 -1.76 1.04
CA LYS A 138 10.99 -2.42 0.71
C LYS A 138 11.12 -3.16 -0.63
N PRO A 139 10.39 -4.27 -0.84
CA PRO A 139 10.32 -4.90 -2.16
C PRO A 139 9.79 -3.94 -3.22
N ILE A 140 10.40 -3.95 -4.40
CA ILE A 140 9.97 -3.10 -5.52
C ILE A 140 8.52 -3.40 -5.88
N GLU A 141 8.14 -4.67 -5.94
CA GLU A 141 6.81 -5.13 -6.32
C GLU A 141 5.71 -4.62 -5.36
N LEU A 142 6.02 -4.48 -4.07
CA LEU A 142 5.09 -3.89 -3.10
C LEU A 142 4.87 -2.41 -3.38
N LEU A 143 5.94 -1.68 -3.69
CA LEU A 143 5.85 -0.24 -4.00
C LEU A 143 5.15 -0.02 -5.35
N GLU A 144 5.43 -0.83 -6.37
CA GLU A 144 4.71 -0.80 -7.64
C GLU A 144 3.21 -1.07 -7.45
N TYR A 145 2.85 -2.02 -6.59
CA TYR A 145 1.45 -2.30 -6.26
C TYR A 145 0.76 -1.07 -5.66
N LEU A 146 1.37 -0.41 -4.68
CA LEU A 146 0.82 0.79 -4.05
C LEU A 146 0.73 1.96 -5.04
N ILE A 147 1.77 2.17 -5.83
CA ILE A 147 1.82 3.22 -6.85
C ILE A 147 0.72 3.02 -7.87
N LYS A 148 0.58 1.83 -8.45
CA LYS A 148 -0.49 1.51 -9.41
C LYS A 148 -1.88 1.64 -8.82
N THR A 149 -2.03 1.34 -7.52
CA THR A 149 -3.32 1.41 -6.84
C THR A 149 -3.83 2.85 -6.70
N TYR A 150 -2.94 3.80 -6.39
CA TYR A 150 -3.33 5.17 -6.03
C TYR A 150 -2.93 6.24 -7.04
N THR A 151 -2.33 5.87 -8.16
CA THR A 151 -1.90 6.79 -9.21
C THR A 151 -2.16 6.25 -10.60
N ASP A 152 -2.25 7.15 -11.58
CA ASP A 152 -2.18 6.82 -13.00
C ASP A 152 -0.77 7.07 -13.54
N GLU A 153 -0.51 6.66 -14.80
CA GLU A 153 0.73 7.01 -15.49
C GLU A 153 0.90 8.53 -15.52
N ASP A 154 2.14 9.00 -15.50
CA ASP A 154 2.54 10.41 -15.44
C ASP A 154 2.18 11.16 -14.14
N ASP A 155 1.46 10.54 -13.18
CA ASP A 155 1.32 11.13 -11.86
C ASP A 155 2.66 11.19 -11.13
N THR A 156 2.77 12.11 -10.18
CA THR A 156 3.99 12.32 -9.40
C THR A 156 3.88 11.66 -8.03
N VAL A 157 4.87 10.86 -7.68
CA VAL A 157 5.03 10.23 -6.36
C VAL A 157 6.17 10.91 -5.61
N LEU A 158 5.90 11.28 -4.36
CA LEU A 158 6.90 11.83 -3.44
C LEU A 158 7.30 10.77 -2.41
N ASP A 159 8.60 10.57 -2.22
CA ASP A 159 9.16 9.86 -1.07
C ASP A 159 10.16 10.78 -0.36
N ASN A 160 9.77 11.32 0.78
CA ASN A 160 10.55 12.27 1.54
C ASN A 160 11.60 11.63 2.48
N CYS A 161 11.74 10.33 2.43
CA CYS A 161 12.78 9.56 3.12
C CYS A 161 13.16 8.32 2.28
N MET A 162 13.53 8.58 1.02
CA MET A 162 13.63 7.57 -0.04
C MET A 162 14.69 6.48 0.19
N GLY A 163 15.59 6.68 1.14
CA GLY A 163 16.68 5.73 1.38
C GLY A 163 17.48 5.43 0.11
N SER A 164 17.59 4.16 -0.24
CA SER A 164 18.28 3.72 -1.47
C SER A 164 17.49 3.92 -2.77
N GLY A 165 16.36 4.66 -2.74
CA GLY A 165 15.60 5.05 -3.93
C GLY A 165 14.69 3.94 -4.51
N THR A 166 14.29 2.97 -3.72
CA THR A 166 13.43 1.87 -4.20
C THR A 166 12.09 2.37 -4.76
N THR A 167 11.49 3.38 -4.12
CA THR A 167 10.26 4.04 -4.60
C THR A 167 10.48 4.65 -5.99
N GLY A 168 11.62 5.29 -6.22
CA GLY A 168 11.97 5.85 -7.53
C GLY A 168 12.12 4.78 -8.62
N VAL A 169 12.70 3.62 -8.28
CA VAL A 169 12.77 2.47 -9.21
C VAL A 169 11.36 1.98 -9.56
N ALA A 170 10.49 1.83 -8.55
CA ALA A 170 9.11 1.42 -8.76
C ALA A 170 8.32 2.44 -9.61
N CYS A 171 8.54 3.74 -9.42
CA CYS A 171 7.97 4.80 -10.26
C CYS A 171 8.41 4.67 -11.71
N LYS A 172 9.71 4.48 -11.95
CA LYS A 172 10.27 4.28 -13.29
C LYS A 172 9.65 3.06 -13.99
N ASN A 173 9.54 1.93 -13.27
CA ASN A 173 8.95 0.70 -13.81
C ASN A 173 7.46 0.85 -14.15
N THR A 174 6.80 1.82 -13.57
CA THR A 174 5.35 2.03 -13.69
C THR A 174 4.98 3.31 -14.44
N ASN A 175 5.93 3.98 -15.07
CA ASN A 175 5.75 5.25 -15.81
C ASN A 175 5.17 6.38 -14.95
N ARG A 176 5.68 6.53 -13.70
CA ARG A 176 5.31 7.64 -12.81
C ARG A 176 6.50 8.57 -12.62
N ASN A 177 6.21 9.86 -12.46
CA ASN A 177 7.22 10.83 -12.07
C ASN A 177 7.58 10.63 -10.59
N PHE A 178 8.84 10.90 -10.24
CA PHE A 178 9.35 10.69 -8.89
C PHE A 178 10.05 11.92 -8.34
N ILE A 179 9.74 12.26 -7.09
CA ILE A 179 10.46 13.22 -6.29
C ILE A 179 10.97 12.49 -5.05
N GLY A 180 12.29 12.39 -4.90
CA GLY A 180 12.92 11.72 -3.76
C GLY A 180 13.72 12.72 -2.91
N ILE A 181 13.60 12.59 -1.59
CA ILE A 181 14.36 13.36 -0.62
C ILE A 181 15.06 12.38 0.32
N GLU A 182 16.35 12.59 0.55
CA GLU A 182 17.15 11.81 1.50
C GLU A 182 18.14 12.75 2.19
N ILE A 183 18.17 12.74 3.51
CA ILE A 183 19.03 13.60 4.31
C ILE A 183 20.48 13.08 4.38
N ASN A 184 20.65 11.77 4.30
CA ASN A 184 21.99 11.15 4.35
C ASN A 184 22.64 11.18 2.97
N GLN A 185 23.70 11.97 2.82
CA GLN A 185 24.40 12.15 1.55
C GLN A 185 24.88 10.82 0.94
N LYS A 186 25.43 9.91 1.74
CA LYS A 186 25.92 8.62 1.23
C LYS A 186 24.77 7.78 0.65
N THR A 187 23.64 7.74 1.35
CA THR A 187 22.43 7.03 0.92
C THR A 187 21.82 7.68 -0.32
N PHE A 188 21.82 9.02 -0.37
CA PHE A 188 21.38 9.78 -1.53
C PHE A 188 22.21 9.45 -2.80
N GLU A 189 23.53 9.37 -2.69
CA GLU A 189 24.40 8.99 -3.82
C GLU A 189 24.15 7.53 -4.29
N ILE A 190 23.83 6.64 -3.37
CA ILE A 190 23.39 5.27 -3.73
C ILE A 190 22.10 5.32 -4.56
N ALA A 191 21.12 6.10 -4.09
CA ALA A 191 19.84 6.25 -4.79
C ALA A 191 20.04 6.86 -6.20
N LYS A 192 20.86 7.89 -6.34
CA LYS A 192 21.19 8.49 -7.65
C LYS A 192 21.75 7.47 -8.63
N LYS A 193 22.76 6.70 -8.19
CA LYS A 193 23.36 5.65 -9.03
C LYS A 193 22.31 4.61 -9.45
N ARG A 194 21.44 4.22 -8.53
CA ARG A 194 20.38 3.22 -8.79
C ARG A 194 19.35 3.75 -9.79
N LEU A 195 18.99 5.00 -9.68
CA LEU A 195 18.02 5.66 -10.56
C LEU A 195 18.64 6.13 -11.90
N LYS A 196 19.97 6.13 -12.00
CA LYS A 196 20.73 6.60 -13.16
C LYS A 196 20.46 8.10 -13.48
N ILE A 197 20.51 8.92 -12.44
CA ILE A 197 20.36 10.40 -12.50
C ILE A 197 21.57 11.11 -11.89
#